data_72f3f1d64cd911b3c35e5a9f24a6bdb7
#
_entry.id   72f3f1d64cd911b3c35e5a9f24a6bdb7
#
_cell.length_a   1.000
_cell.length_b   1.000
_cell.length_c   1.000
_cell.angle_alpha   90.00
_cell.angle_beta   90.00
_cell.angle_gamma   90.00
#
_symmetry.space_group_name_H-M   'P 1'
#
loop_
_entity.id
_entity.type
_entity.pdbx_description
1 polymer ?
#
loop_
_entity_poly.entity_id
_entity_poly.type
_entity_poly.pdbx_seq_one_letter_code
_entity_poly.pdbx_strand_id
1 'polypeptide(L)'
;MSDHTHTHRWGAVFAMSLAAFALVASEFMPVSLLTPLAADLHISEGQAGQGISVSGLFALLTSLSIAGVAARVDRQRLLLALTLLMILSATVVALAPNYLTFMLGRALIGVAIGGFWSLSAATAMRLVPSAHVPRALAIVNGGNALATVIAAPLGSFLGGLIGWRDAFFCVVPVAIVAGVWLLASLPSIKTDTKAKTDNVFRLIKNATVALGMEAACVFFMGQFMLFTYLRPFLENVTHASVPTLSLMLLVLGLAGLAGTVLIERFVRNSLYLTLMVIPLLMALIAIGLQWRPLFCWACGAWLPQQHRWAGGPGFREFCRRMPRQEAG
;
A
#
# COMPACT_ATOMS: atom_id res chain seq x y z
N MET A 1 8.12 39.40 -15.37
CA MET A 1 8.14 38.15 -16.19
C MET A 1 8.55 36.90 -15.39
N SER A 2 8.55 36.96 -14.06
CA SER A 2 9.06 35.86 -13.18
C SER A 2 7.98 34.99 -12.52
N ASP A 3 6.69 35.30 -12.68
CA ASP A 3 5.64 34.65 -11.90
C ASP A 3 5.09 33.35 -12.54
N HIS A 4 5.10 33.25 -13.88
CA HIS A 4 4.57 32.07 -14.58
C HIS A 4 5.45 30.83 -14.49
N THR A 5 6.75 30.96 -14.23
CA THR A 5 7.68 29.82 -14.12
C THR A 5 7.58 29.12 -12.76
N HIS A 6 7.17 29.84 -11.68
CA HIS A 6 7.00 29.24 -10.36
C HIS A 6 5.70 28.44 -10.23
N THR A 7 4.60 28.86 -10.87
CA THR A 7 3.33 28.14 -10.85
C THR A 7 3.42 26.79 -11.59
N HIS A 8 4.15 26.72 -12.69
CA HIS A 8 4.36 25.46 -13.42
C HIS A 8 5.16 24.43 -12.61
N ARG A 9 6.11 24.84 -11.76
CA ARG A 9 6.91 23.92 -10.92
C ARG A 9 6.09 23.28 -9.82
N TRP A 10 5.22 24.02 -9.14
CA TRP A 10 4.30 23.46 -8.13
C TRP A 10 3.25 22.56 -8.76
N GLY A 11 2.77 22.88 -9.97
CA GLY A 11 1.89 22.00 -10.73
C GLY A 11 2.47 20.60 -10.93
N ALA A 12 3.77 20.51 -11.23
CA ALA A 12 4.45 19.22 -11.37
C ALA A 12 4.53 18.45 -10.02
N VAL A 13 4.72 19.15 -8.90
CA VAL A 13 4.74 18.52 -7.55
C VAL A 13 3.36 17.96 -7.19
N PHE A 14 2.28 18.70 -7.48
CA PHE A 14 0.92 18.21 -7.26
C PHE A 14 0.55 17.06 -8.22
N ALA A 15 1.01 17.12 -9.47
CA ALA A 15 0.82 16.01 -10.41
C ALA A 15 1.55 14.74 -9.94
N MET A 16 2.75 14.88 -9.39
CA MET A 16 3.48 13.76 -8.75
C MET A 16 2.75 13.24 -7.52
N SER A 17 2.14 14.11 -6.71
CA SER A 17 1.31 13.71 -5.57
C SER A 17 0.10 12.88 -6.01
N LEU A 18 -0.59 13.32 -7.08
CA LEU A 18 -1.71 12.58 -7.65
C LEU A 18 -1.28 11.24 -8.26
N ALA A 19 -0.11 11.20 -8.91
CA ALA A 19 0.46 9.95 -9.42
C ALA A 19 0.83 9.00 -8.28
N ALA A 20 1.41 9.50 -7.17
CA ALA A 20 1.68 8.72 -5.97
C ALA A 20 0.38 8.18 -5.35
N PHE A 21 -0.67 9.00 -5.30
CA PHE A 21 -2.00 8.56 -4.84
C PHE A 21 -2.53 7.40 -5.69
N ALA A 22 -2.55 7.55 -7.02
CA ALA A 22 -3.05 6.51 -7.92
C ALA A 22 -2.23 5.23 -7.84
N LEU A 23 -0.91 5.35 -7.73
CA LEU A 23 0.03 4.24 -7.60
C LEU A 23 -0.25 3.41 -6.33
N VAL A 24 -0.34 4.09 -5.20
CA VAL A 24 -0.57 3.45 -3.89
C VAL A 24 -2.01 2.92 -3.79
N ALA A 25 -2.99 3.63 -4.34
CA ALA A 25 -4.36 3.14 -4.44
C ALA A 25 -4.43 1.81 -5.23
N SER A 26 -3.74 1.72 -6.38
CA SER A 26 -3.65 0.49 -7.16
C SER A 26 -2.96 -0.65 -6.40
N GLU A 27 -1.98 -0.35 -5.54
CA GLU A 27 -1.27 -1.34 -4.73
C GLU A 27 -2.12 -1.89 -3.59
N PHE A 28 -2.87 -1.03 -2.89
CA PHE A 28 -3.67 -1.43 -1.73
C PHE A 28 -5.06 -1.97 -2.07
N MET A 29 -5.57 -1.72 -3.28
CA MET A 29 -6.87 -2.26 -3.70
C MET A 29 -7.00 -3.77 -3.59
N PRO A 30 -6.02 -4.61 -4.00
CA PRO A 30 -6.13 -6.06 -3.87
C PRO A 30 -6.36 -6.50 -2.43
N VAL A 31 -5.79 -5.80 -1.45
CA VAL A 31 -5.96 -6.10 -0.02
C VAL A 31 -7.43 -6.04 0.38
N SER A 32 -8.13 -5.00 -0.07
CA SER A 32 -9.54 -4.81 0.24
C SER A 32 -10.50 -5.61 -0.65
N LEU A 33 -9.99 -6.25 -1.72
CA LEU A 33 -10.75 -7.02 -2.70
C LEU A 33 -10.33 -8.49 -2.76
N LEU A 34 -9.51 -8.95 -1.79
CA LEU A 34 -8.85 -10.26 -1.84
C LEU A 34 -9.87 -11.41 -1.97
N THR A 35 -10.89 -11.43 -1.13
CA THR A 35 -11.92 -12.47 -1.11
C THR A 35 -12.74 -12.51 -2.41
N PRO A 36 -13.35 -11.42 -2.91
CA PRO A 36 -14.10 -11.46 -4.15
C PRO A 36 -13.24 -11.76 -5.39
N LEU A 37 -11.98 -11.31 -5.40
CA LEU A 37 -11.00 -11.61 -6.45
C LEU A 37 -10.67 -13.11 -6.46
N ALA A 38 -10.39 -13.71 -5.29
CA ALA A 38 -10.09 -15.12 -5.16
C ALA A 38 -11.27 -16.00 -5.62
N ALA A 39 -12.48 -15.64 -5.21
CA ALA A 39 -13.69 -16.36 -5.59
C ALA A 39 -13.94 -16.33 -7.10
N ASP A 40 -13.78 -15.17 -7.74
CA ASP A 40 -14.07 -15.00 -9.17
C ASP A 40 -13.00 -15.63 -10.07
N LEU A 41 -11.74 -15.60 -9.68
CA LEU A 41 -10.65 -16.27 -10.40
C LEU A 41 -10.50 -17.76 -10.05
N HIS A 42 -11.36 -18.31 -9.17
CA HIS A 42 -11.31 -19.69 -8.68
C HIS A 42 -9.96 -20.11 -8.10
N ILE A 43 -9.36 -19.21 -7.30
CA ILE A 43 -8.07 -19.41 -6.63
C ILE A 43 -8.22 -19.27 -5.12
N SER A 44 -7.20 -19.70 -4.37
CA SER A 44 -7.17 -19.47 -2.92
C SER A 44 -6.83 -18.01 -2.59
N GLU A 45 -7.25 -17.54 -1.41
CA GLU A 45 -6.90 -16.21 -0.91
C GLU A 45 -5.37 -16.05 -0.78
N GLY A 46 -4.67 -17.15 -0.45
CA GLY A 46 -3.21 -17.18 -0.43
C GLY A 46 -2.60 -16.90 -1.81
N GLN A 47 -3.16 -17.51 -2.87
CA GLN A 47 -2.72 -17.26 -4.25
C GLN A 47 -3.06 -15.81 -4.67
N ALA A 48 -4.23 -15.29 -4.32
CA ALA A 48 -4.56 -13.90 -4.58
C ALA A 48 -3.59 -12.93 -3.89
N GLY A 49 -3.21 -13.23 -2.64
CA GLY A 49 -2.22 -12.48 -1.87
C GLY A 49 -0.81 -12.49 -2.48
N GLN A 50 -0.43 -13.54 -3.23
CA GLN A 50 0.84 -13.58 -3.96
C GLN A 50 0.97 -12.44 -4.99
N GLY A 51 -0.15 -11.90 -5.47
CA GLY A 51 -0.13 -10.71 -6.33
C GLY A 51 0.58 -9.51 -5.69
N ILE A 52 0.50 -9.36 -4.35
CA ILE A 52 1.22 -8.32 -3.62
C ILE A 52 2.70 -8.65 -3.54
N SER A 53 3.06 -9.92 -3.32
CA SER A 53 4.46 -10.35 -3.29
C SER A 53 5.14 -10.18 -4.64
N VAL A 54 4.44 -10.46 -5.75
CA VAL A 54 4.95 -10.27 -7.11
C VAL A 54 5.18 -8.79 -7.39
N SER A 55 4.24 -7.90 -7.04
CA SER A 55 4.47 -6.45 -7.21
C SER A 55 5.66 -5.97 -6.39
N GLY A 56 5.81 -6.42 -5.14
CA GLY A 56 6.96 -6.12 -4.30
C GLY A 56 8.29 -6.59 -4.89
N LEU A 57 8.34 -7.81 -5.43
CA LEU A 57 9.54 -8.34 -6.10
C LEU A 57 9.95 -7.49 -7.30
N PHE A 58 9.00 -7.17 -8.18
CA PHE A 58 9.28 -6.33 -9.35
C PHE A 58 9.62 -4.89 -8.96
N ALA A 59 9.04 -4.36 -7.88
CA ALA A 59 9.42 -3.06 -7.33
C ALA A 59 10.87 -3.05 -6.83
N LEU A 60 11.29 -4.09 -6.13
CA LEU A 60 12.68 -4.26 -5.70
C LEU A 60 13.65 -4.29 -6.89
N LEU A 61 13.40 -5.18 -7.87
CA LEU A 61 14.24 -5.31 -9.05
C LEU A 61 14.34 -3.99 -9.84
N THR A 62 13.23 -3.30 -9.99
CA THR A 62 13.20 -2.01 -10.68
C THR A 62 13.93 -0.93 -9.87
N SER A 63 13.73 -0.83 -8.56
CA SER A 63 14.39 0.18 -7.74
C SER A 63 15.92 0.06 -7.78
N LEU A 64 16.43 -1.16 -7.88
CA LEU A 64 17.87 -1.42 -7.99
C LEU A 64 18.42 -1.09 -9.39
N SER A 65 17.62 -1.26 -10.44
CA SER A 65 18.05 -1.09 -11.84
C SER A 65 17.77 0.31 -12.40
N ILE A 66 16.75 1.00 -11.90
CA ILE A 66 16.25 2.26 -12.48
C ILE A 66 17.30 3.38 -12.47
N ALA A 67 18.21 3.38 -11.51
CA ALA A 67 19.28 4.38 -11.44
C ALA A 67 20.16 4.39 -12.70
N GLY A 68 20.47 3.20 -13.23
CA GLY A 68 21.22 3.06 -14.48
C GLY A 68 20.47 3.57 -15.71
N VAL A 69 19.15 3.37 -15.74
CA VAL A 69 18.28 3.86 -16.82
C VAL A 69 18.11 5.37 -16.69
N ALA A 70 17.89 5.89 -15.49
CA ALA A 70 17.73 7.31 -15.19
C ALA A 70 18.99 8.15 -15.49
N ALA A 71 20.17 7.52 -15.54
CA ALA A 71 21.39 8.16 -15.98
C ALA A 71 21.42 8.48 -17.49
N ARG A 72 20.59 7.78 -18.30
CA ARG A 72 20.60 7.87 -19.77
C ARG A 72 19.33 8.47 -20.33
N VAL A 73 18.23 8.40 -19.63
CA VAL A 73 16.89 8.81 -20.07
C VAL A 73 16.43 10.00 -19.23
N ASP A 74 15.75 10.94 -19.90
CA ASP A 74 15.12 12.10 -19.25
C ASP A 74 14.12 11.65 -18.18
N ARG A 75 14.18 12.27 -16.99
CA ARG A 75 13.32 11.92 -15.85
C ARG A 75 11.84 12.16 -16.14
N GLN A 76 11.49 13.18 -16.93
CA GLN A 76 10.12 13.41 -17.38
C GLN A 76 9.60 12.20 -18.16
N ARG A 77 10.35 11.76 -19.16
CA ARG A 77 9.97 10.60 -20.00
C ARG A 77 9.84 9.33 -19.16
N LEU A 78 10.74 9.16 -18.20
CA LEU A 78 10.74 7.99 -17.33
C LEU A 78 9.51 7.96 -16.42
N LEU A 79 9.18 9.09 -15.77
CA LEU A 79 7.99 9.20 -14.93
C LEU A 79 6.69 9.03 -15.71
N LEU A 80 6.63 9.57 -16.94
CA LEU A 80 5.50 9.38 -17.84
C LEU A 80 5.35 7.92 -18.28
N ALA A 81 6.46 7.25 -18.61
CA ALA A 81 6.46 5.82 -18.96
C ALA A 81 5.99 4.96 -17.78
N LEU A 82 6.42 5.26 -16.55
CA LEU A 82 5.97 4.57 -15.35
C LEU A 82 4.49 4.82 -15.04
N THR A 83 3.99 6.05 -15.30
CA THR A 83 2.55 6.36 -15.17
C THR A 83 1.73 5.63 -16.22
N LEU A 84 2.21 5.56 -17.45
CA LEU A 84 1.58 4.77 -18.52
C LEU A 84 1.55 3.27 -18.15
N LEU A 85 2.65 2.77 -17.59
CA LEU A 85 2.75 1.38 -17.12
C LEU A 85 1.75 1.10 -15.99
N MET A 86 1.52 2.07 -15.09
CA MET A 86 0.49 1.98 -14.05
C MET A 86 -0.92 1.91 -14.65
N ILE A 87 -1.23 2.73 -15.65
CA ILE A 87 -2.52 2.70 -16.38
C ILE A 87 -2.71 1.33 -17.04
N LEU A 88 -1.69 0.84 -17.74
CA LEU A 88 -1.70 -0.47 -18.37
C LEU A 88 -1.90 -1.58 -17.34
N SER A 89 -1.18 -1.54 -16.22
CA SER A 89 -1.32 -2.49 -15.12
C SER A 89 -2.75 -2.56 -14.59
N ALA A 90 -3.33 -1.39 -14.24
CA ALA A 90 -4.69 -1.33 -13.70
C ALA A 90 -5.73 -1.87 -14.70
N THR A 91 -5.55 -1.57 -15.99
CA THR A 91 -6.39 -2.08 -17.07
C THR A 91 -6.25 -3.59 -17.22
N VAL A 92 -5.01 -4.12 -17.22
CA VAL A 92 -4.75 -5.58 -17.32
C VAL A 92 -5.35 -6.32 -16.13
N VAL A 93 -5.23 -5.78 -14.91
CA VAL A 93 -5.83 -6.36 -13.71
C VAL A 93 -7.36 -6.36 -13.80
N ALA A 94 -7.97 -5.23 -14.18
CA ALA A 94 -9.42 -5.10 -14.30
C ALA A 94 -10.02 -6.08 -15.35
N LEU A 95 -9.29 -6.30 -16.45
CA LEU A 95 -9.72 -7.19 -17.54
C LEU A 95 -9.19 -8.62 -17.40
N ALA A 96 -8.55 -8.99 -16.28
CA ALA A 96 -7.92 -10.28 -16.11
C ALA A 96 -8.92 -11.45 -16.15
N PRO A 97 -8.85 -12.35 -17.14
CA PRO A 97 -9.72 -13.50 -17.23
C PRO A 97 -9.24 -14.67 -16.36
N ASN A 98 -8.00 -14.66 -15.92
CA ASN A 98 -7.35 -15.73 -15.18
C ASN A 98 -6.23 -15.19 -14.27
N TYR A 99 -5.76 -16.08 -13.41
CA TYR A 99 -4.70 -15.78 -12.43
C TYR A 99 -3.40 -15.27 -13.05
N LEU A 100 -2.96 -15.85 -14.19
CA LEU A 100 -1.72 -15.45 -14.84
C LEU A 100 -1.77 -14.00 -15.35
N THR A 101 -2.89 -13.62 -15.97
CA THR A 101 -3.09 -12.24 -16.45
C THR A 101 -3.14 -11.25 -15.27
N PHE A 102 -3.79 -11.64 -14.16
CA PHE A 102 -3.77 -10.87 -12.92
C PHE A 102 -2.32 -10.67 -12.42
N MET A 103 -1.52 -11.73 -12.38
CA MET A 103 -0.10 -11.66 -11.95
C MET A 103 0.75 -10.79 -12.86
N LEU A 104 0.52 -10.82 -14.19
CA LEU A 104 1.19 -9.92 -15.12
C LEU A 104 0.86 -8.45 -14.80
N GLY A 105 -0.40 -8.13 -14.56
CA GLY A 105 -0.79 -6.79 -14.12
C GLY A 105 -0.10 -6.39 -12.81
N ARG A 106 0.00 -7.31 -11.83
CA ARG A 106 0.71 -7.07 -10.56
C ARG A 106 2.21 -6.86 -10.74
N ALA A 107 2.84 -7.58 -11.68
CA ALA A 107 4.24 -7.35 -12.03
C ALA A 107 4.47 -5.95 -12.64
N LEU A 108 3.57 -5.51 -13.54
CA LEU A 108 3.66 -4.19 -14.16
C LEU A 108 3.53 -3.05 -13.14
N ILE A 109 2.60 -3.15 -12.19
CA ILE A 109 2.49 -2.12 -11.13
C ILE A 109 3.74 -2.12 -10.24
N GLY A 110 4.33 -3.28 -9.95
CA GLY A 110 5.59 -3.38 -9.22
C GLY A 110 6.71 -2.59 -9.89
N VAL A 111 6.87 -2.73 -11.21
CA VAL A 111 7.84 -1.93 -11.97
C VAL A 111 7.55 -0.43 -11.82
N ALA A 112 6.29 -0.02 -11.93
CA ALA A 112 5.89 1.37 -11.77
C ALA A 112 6.21 1.91 -10.37
N ILE A 113 5.93 1.12 -9.30
CA ILE A 113 6.20 1.47 -7.90
C ILE A 113 7.70 1.68 -7.68
N GLY A 114 8.52 0.67 -8.03
CA GLY A 114 9.96 0.73 -7.81
C GLY A 114 10.62 1.90 -8.55
N GLY A 115 10.20 2.15 -9.80
CA GLY A 115 10.70 3.27 -10.58
C GLY A 115 10.25 4.64 -10.04
N PHE A 116 8.97 4.79 -9.74
CA PHE A 116 8.40 6.05 -9.27
C PHE A 116 9.03 6.49 -7.94
N TRP A 117 9.08 5.63 -6.93
CA TRP A 117 9.65 5.99 -5.63
C TRP A 117 11.14 6.30 -5.70
N SER A 118 11.89 5.57 -6.53
CA SER A 118 13.33 5.84 -6.73
C SER A 118 13.61 7.19 -7.38
N LEU A 119 12.68 7.71 -8.19
CA LEU A 119 12.87 8.95 -8.95
C LEU A 119 12.16 10.16 -8.33
N SER A 120 11.07 9.95 -7.57
CA SER A 120 10.17 11.00 -7.10
C SER A 120 10.85 12.03 -6.23
N ALA A 121 11.58 11.61 -5.19
CA ALA A 121 12.27 12.52 -4.28
C ALA A 121 13.31 13.37 -4.99
N ALA A 122 14.17 12.74 -5.81
CA ALA A 122 15.20 13.43 -6.57
C ALA A 122 14.62 14.36 -7.67
N THR A 123 13.44 14.06 -8.19
CA THR A 123 12.73 14.94 -9.13
C THR A 123 12.10 16.11 -8.41
N ALA A 124 11.40 15.87 -7.29
CA ALA A 124 10.80 16.92 -6.47
C ALA A 124 11.83 17.95 -6.00
N MET A 125 13.03 17.51 -5.58
CA MET A 125 14.12 18.39 -5.18
C MET A 125 14.63 19.30 -6.31
N ARG A 126 14.48 18.91 -7.57
CA ARG A 126 14.88 19.72 -8.73
C ARG A 126 13.79 20.67 -9.24
N LEU A 127 12.55 20.48 -8.79
CA LEU A 127 11.40 21.28 -9.24
C LEU A 127 11.24 22.58 -8.44
N VAL A 128 11.81 22.64 -7.24
CA VAL A 128 11.64 23.76 -6.32
C VAL A 128 13.00 24.23 -5.76
N PRO A 129 13.11 25.52 -5.35
CA PRO A 129 14.28 26.00 -4.64
C PRO A 129 14.55 25.22 -3.35
N SER A 130 15.81 25.16 -2.89
CA SER A 130 16.24 24.38 -1.72
C SER A 130 15.42 24.64 -0.45
N ALA A 131 15.03 25.88 -0.21
CA ALA A 131 14.18 26.27 0.92
C ALA A 131 12.79 25.63 0.92
N HIS A 132 12.26 25.22 -0.25
CA HIS A 132 10.92 24.65 -0.43
C HIS A 132 10.93 23.13 -0.62
N VAL A 133 12.10 22.50 -0.65
CA VAL A 133 12.23 21.04 -0.83
C VAL A 133 11.45 20.24 0.22
N PRO A 134 11.51 20.56 1.53
CA PRO A 134 10.72 19.81 2.52
C PRO A 134 9.21 19.85 2.22
N ARG A 135 8.70 21.01 1.80
CA ARG A 135 7.29 21.18 1.44
C ARG A 135 6.91 20.39 0.19
N ALA A 136 7.77 20.36 -0.83
CA ALA A 136 7.52 19.58 -2.04
C ALA A 136 7.47 18.06 -1.75
N LEU A 137 8.42 17.57 -0.95
CA LEU A 137 8.42 16.17 -0.52
C LEU A 137 7.19 15.84 0.34
N ALA A 138 6.78 16.74 1.22
CA ALA A 138 5.56 16.57 2.02
C ALA A 138 4.30 16.47 1.15
N ILE A 139 4.19 17.27 0.08
CA ILE A 139 3.06 17.20 -0.86
C ILE A 139 3.04 15.86 -1.61
N VAL A 140 4.19 15.40 -2.13
CA VAL A 140 4.26 14.10 -2.81
C VAL A 140 3.90 12.95 -1.88
N ASN A 141 4.44 12.96 -0.65
CA ASN A 141 4.09 11.97 0.37
C ASN A 141 2.63 12.11 0.87
N GLY A 142 2.05 13.30 0.79
CA GLY A 142 0.65 13.54 1.09
C GLY A 142 -0.29 12.72 0.19
N GLY A 143 0.04 12.57 -1.09
CA GLY A 143 -0.68 11.69 -2.01
C GLY A 143 -0.64 10.22 -1.55
N ASN A 144 0.53 9.74 -1.14
CA ASN A 144 0.69 8.40 -0.55
C ASN A 144 -0.15 8.23 0.72
N ALA A 145 -0.06 9.18 1.66
CA ALA A 145 -0.79 9.12 2.92
C ALA A 145 -2.32 9.12 2.69
N LEU A 146 -2.80 9.96 1.77
CA LEU A 146 -4.22 10.01 1.40
C LEU A 146 -4.69 8.69 0.79
N ALA A 147 -3.88 8.09 -0.11
CA ALA A 147 -4.20 6.80 -0.72
C ALA A 147 -4.26 5.69 0.34
N THR A 148 -3.32 5.66 1.27
CA THR A 148 -3.28 4.65 2.36
C THR A 148 -4.55 4.70 3.23
N VAL A 149 -5.11 5.89 3.46
CA VAL A 149 -6.34 6.03 4.24
C VAL A 149 -7.59 5.66 3.43
N ILE A 150 -7.65 6.05 2.15
CA ILE A 150 -8.88 6.00 1.36
C ILE A 150 -8.95 4.73 0.50
N ALA A 151 -7.83 4.22 -0.02
CA ALA A 151 -7.86 3.19 -1.05
C ALA A 151 -8.50 1.87 -0.59
N ALA A 152 -8.17 1.40 0.61
CA ALA A 152 -8.71 0.15 1.12
C ALA A 152 -10.21 0.24 1.46
N PRO A 153 -10.73 1.24 2.20
CA PRO A 153 -12.15 1.36 2.45
C PRO A 153 -12.95 1.64 1.19
N LEU A 154 -12.44 2.51 0.29
CA LEU A 154 -13.11 2.81 -0.97
C LEU A 154 -13.11 1.58 -1.90
N GLY A 155 -12.02 0.84 -1.97
CA GLY A 155 -11.93 -0.40 -2.72
C GLY A 155 -12.92 -1.45 -2.23
N SER A 156 -13.03 -1.63 -0.90
CA SER A 156 -14.00 -2.54 -0.29
C SER A 156 -15.44 -2.12 -0.62
N PHE A 157 -15.76 -0.83 -0.50
CA PHE A 157 -17.08 -0.29 -0.76
C PHE A 157 -17.46 -0.42 -2.25
N LEU A 158 -16.61 0.05 -3.15
CA LEU A 158 -16.82 -0.06 -4.60
C LEU A 158 -16.89 -1.51 -5.05
N GLY A 159 -16.01 -2.37 -4.54
CA GLY A 159 -16.04 -3.78 -4.86
C GLY A 159 -17.33 -4.50 -4.45
N GLY A 160 -18.00 -4.03 -3.39
CA GLY A 160 -19.30 -4.49 -2.97
C GLY A 160 -20.46 -3.97 -3.84
N LEU A 161 -20.31 -2.81 -4.49
CA LEU A 161 -21.34 -2.19 -5.31
C LEU A 161 -21.24 -2.56 -6.79
N ILE A 162 -20.06 -2.47 -7.36
CA ILE A 162 -19.82 -2.58 -8.81
C ILE A 162 -18.92 -3.77 -9.18
N GLY A 163 -18.47 -4.54 -8.18
CA GLY A 163 -17.54 -5.65 -8.39
C GLY A 163 -16.08 -5.22 -8.34
N TRP A 164 -15.19 -6.20 -8.14
CA TRP A 164 -13.75 -5.94 -7.94
C TRP A 164 -13.06 -5.43 -9.22
N ARG A 165 -13.49 -5.88 -10.42
CA ARG A 165 -12.91 -5.44 -11.70
C ARG A 165 -13.15 -3.97 -11.96
N ASP A 166 -14.38 -3.50 -11.80
CA ASP A 166 -14.76 -2.12 -12.02
C ASP A 166 -14.17 -1.21 -10.94
N ALA A 167 -14.05 -1.72 -9.70
CA ALA A 167 -13.34 -1.01 -8.64
C ALA A 167 -11.87 -0.75 -9.01
N PHE A 168 -11.15 -1.74 -9.57
CA PHE A 168 -9.80 -1.53 -10.11
C PHE A 168 -9.78 -0.55 -11.28
N PHE A 169 -10.77 -0.63 -12.15
CA PHE A 169 -10.86 0.26 -13.31
C PHE A 169 -11.06 1.72 -12.91
N CYS A 170 -11.65 2.01 -11.74
CA CYS A 170 -11.79 3.37 -11.21
C CYS A 170 -10.43 4.08 -10.96
N VAL A 171 -9.34 3.35 -10.81
CA VAL A 171 -8.00 3.96 -10.69
C VAL A 171 -7.48 4.49 -12.03
N VAL A 172 -7.92 3.90 -13.15
CA VAL A 172 -7.44 4.25 -14.50
C VAL A 172 -7.67 5.73 -14.83
N PRO A 173 -8.88 6.31 -14.70
CA PRO A 173 -9.09 7.73 -14.97
C PRO A 173 -8.23 8.64 -14.06
N VAL A 174 -8.03 8.29 -12.80
CA VAL A 174 -7.17 9.05 -11.90
C VAL A 174 -5.71 9.03 -12.39
N ALA A 175 -5.24 7.86 -12.81
CA ALA A 175 -3.91 7.69 -13.38
C ALA A 175 -3.72 8.45 -14.71
N ILE A 176 -4.75 8.48 -15.56
CA ILE A 176 -4.74 9.26 -16.81
C ILE A 176 -4.64 10.75 -16.48
N VAL A 177 -5.46 11.26 -15.56
CA VAL A 177 -5.41 12.68 -15.15
C VAL A 177 -4.02 13.01 -14.60
N ALA A 178 -3.45 12.16 -13.75
CA ALA A 178 -2.09 12.33 -13.23
C ALA A 178 -1.05 12.35 -14.35
N GLY A 179 -1.15 11.45 -15.33
CA GLY A 179 -0.24 11.37 -16.48
C GLY A 179 -0.33 12.60 -17.38
N VAL A 180 -1.53 13.05 -17.71
CA VAL A 180 -1.76 14.26 -18.52
C VAL A 180 -1.23 15.50 -17.78
N TRP A 181 -1.48 15.59 -16.48
CA TRP A 181 -0.98 16.69 -15.67
C TRP A 181 0.54 16.67 -15.55
N LEU A 182 1.16 15.50 -15.35
CA LEU A 182 2.61 15.35 -15.39
C LEU A 182 3.19 15.77 -16.74
N LEU A 183 2.57 15.35 -17.86
CA LEU A 183 3.00 15.72 -19.19
C LEU A 183 2.99 17.24 -19.40
N ALA A 184 1.94 17.92 -18.91
CA ALA A 184 1.77 19.36 -19.07
C ALA A 184 2.65 20.20 -18.15
N SER A 185 2.98 19.71 -16.94
CA SER A 185 3.62 20.52 -15.90
C SER A 185 5.08 20.15 -15.61
N LEU A 186 5.50 18.90 -15.91
CA LEU A 186 6.85 18.45 -15.63
C LEU A 186 7.81 18.87 -16.77
N PRO A 187 8.84 19.67 -16.48
CA PRO A 187 9.83 20.04 -17.49
C PRO A 187 10.78 18.87 -17.80
N SER A 188 11.39 18.90 -18.98
CA SER A 188 12.51 18.00 -19.30
C SER A 188 13.66 18.22 -18.32
N ILE A 189 14.00 17.20 -17.56
CA ILE A 189 15.06 17.23 -16.55
C ILE A 189 16.16 16.28 -17.01
N LYS A 190 17.12 16.83 -17.77
CA LYS A 190 18.30 16.07 -18.19
C LYS A 190 19.15 15.70 -16.97
N THR A 191 19.60 14.48 -16.93
CA THR A 191 20.45 13.99 -15.86
C THR A 191 21.88 14.42 -16.10
N ASP A 192 22.52 15.03 -15.08
CA ASP A 192 23.95 15.26 -15.11
C ASP A 192 24.68 13.91 -15.04
N THR A 193 25.35 13.54 -16.10
CA THR A 193 26.07 12.28 -16.28
C THR A 193 27.23 12.08 -15.28
N LYS A 194 27.50 13.06 -14.41
CA LYS A 194 28.62 13.04 -13.43
C LYS A 194 28.26 12.54 -12.03
N ALA A 195 27.00 12.22 -11.73
CA ALA A 195 26.68 11.63 -10.45
C ALA A 195 27.22 10.18 -10.45
N LYS A 196 28.37 9.98 -9.81
CA LYS A 196 28.87 8.64 -9.47
C LYS A 196 27.77 7.93 -8.69
N THR A 197 27.16 6.93 -9.28
CA THR A 197 26.25 6.04 -8.57
C THR A 197 27.13 5.21 -7.64
N ASP A 198 27.22 5.61 -6.39
CA ASP A 198 27.87 4.79 -5.37
C ASP A 198 27.12 3.45 -5.34
N ASN A 199 27.90 2.38 -5.40
CA ASN A 199 27.36 1.04 -5.51
C ASN A 199 26.62 0.68 -4.21
N VAL A 200 25.30 0.65 -4.25
CA VAL A 200 24.41 0.34 -3.10
C VAL A 200 24.85 -0.95 -2.38
N PHE A 201 25.37 -1.92 -3.13
CA PHE A 201 25.93 -3.15 -2.56
C PHE A 201 27.15 -2.94 -1.66
N ARG A 202 27.84 -1.79 -1.76
CA ARG A 202 28.95 -1.45 -0.85
C ARG A 202 28.43 -1.02 0.54
N LEU A 203 27.25 -0.42 0.60
CA LEU A 203 26.60 -0.04 1.87
C LEU A 203 26.18 -1.27 2.68
N ILE A 204 25.74 -2.34 2.02
CA ILE A 204 25.33 -3.60 2.68
C ILE A 204 26.49 -4.32 3.35
N LYS A 205 27.74 -4.03 2.95
CA LYS A 205 28.93 -4.58 3.60
C LYS A 205 29.19 -4.02 5.01
N ASN A 206 28.56 -2.90 5.36
CA ASN A 206 28.58 -2.39 6.72
C ASN A 206 27.55 -3.17 7.57
N ALA A 207 28.01 -3.90 8.57
CA ALA A 207 27.18 -4.75 9.42
C ALA A 207 26.02 -3.98 10.10
N THR A 208 26.25 -2.74 10.54
CA THR A 208 25.22 -1.91 11.17
C THR A 208 24.11 -1.54 10.17
N VAL A 209 24.48 -1.22 8.92
CA VAL A 209 23.53 -0.89 7.87
C VAL A 209 22.74 -2.16 7.46
N ALA A 210 23.44 -3.28 7.29
CA ALA A 210 22.82 -4.55 6.95
C ALA A 210 21.79 -4.98 8.00
N LEU A 211 22.16 -4.94 9.29
CA LEU A 211 21.26 -5.29 10.40
C LEU A 211 20.04 -4.37 10.48
N GLY A 212 20.24 -3.05 10.26
CA GLY A 212 19.13 -2.10 10.22
C GLY A 212 18.16 -2.36 9.04
N MET A 213 18.70 -2.71 7.88
CA MET A 213 17.89 -3.08 6.71
C MET A 213 17.14 -4.38 6.92
N GLU A 214 17.78 -5.40 7.53
CA GLU A 214 17.14 -6.67 7.86
C GLU A 214 15.99 -6.47 8.87
N ALA A 215 16.21 -5.70 9.94
CA ALA A 215 15.19 -5.38 10.91
C ALA A 215 14.00 -4.65 10.26
N ALA A 216 14.23 -3.68 9.39
CA ALA A 216 13.18 -3.00 8.63
C ALA A 216 12.43 -3.98 7.71
N CYS A 217 13.14 -4.88 7.02
CA CYS A 217 12.56 -5.87 6.15
C CYS A 217 11.60 -6.80 6.92
N VAL A 218 12.05 -7.36 8.03
CA VAL A 218 11.23 -8.25 8.89
C VAL A 218 10.00 -7.51 9.43
N PHE A 219 10.18 -6.26 9.87
CA PHE A 219 9.08 -5.43 10.35
C PHE A 219 8.00 -5.22 9.26
N PHE A 220 8.41 -4.78 8.07
CA PHE A 220 7.47 -4.58 6.96
C PHE A 220 6.83 -5.88 6.49
N MET A 221 7.55 -7.01 6.48
CA MET A 221 6.97 -8.31 6.18
C MET A 221 5.81 -8.64 7.13
N GLY A 222 6.00 -8.49 8.43
CA GLY A 222 4.96 -8.72 9.44
C GLY A 222 3.77 -7.78 9.26
N GLN A 223 4.03 -6.50 9.03
CA GLN A 223 2.98 -5.49 8.82
C GLN A 223 2.15 -5.75 7.56
N PHE A 224 2.80 -6.04 6.43
CA PHE A 224 2.09 -6.33 5.18
C PHE A 224 1.33 -7.65 5.24
N MET A 225 1.86 -8.67 5.91
CA MET A 225 1.16 -9.93 6.13
C MET A 225 -0.14 -9.69 6.91
N LEU A 226 -0.07 -8.99 8.04
CA LEU A 226 -1.23 -8.66 8.85
C LEU A 226 -2.27 -7.86 8.04
N PHE A 227 -1.82 -6.83 7.34
CA PHE A 227 -2.70 -5.95 6.57
C PHE A 227 -3.37 -6.67 5.39
N THR A 228 -2.63 -7.50 4.66
CA THR A 228 -3.13 -8.24 3.48
C THR A 228 -4.26 -9.21 3.85
N TYR A 229 -4.10 -9.93 4.95
CA TYR A 229 -5.06 -10.95 5.36
C TYR A 229 -6.09 -10.47 6.38
N LEU A 230 -6.10 -9.17 6.70
CA LEU A 230 -7.05 -8.59 7.64
C LEU A 230 -8.49 -8.75 7.17
N ARG A 231 -8.76 -8.53 5.88
CA ARG A 231 -10.12 -8.66 5.31
C ARG A 231 -10.64 -10.10 5.39
N PRO A 232 -9.96 -11.13 4.86
CA PRO A 232 -10.38 -12.52 5.01
C PRO A 232 -10.59 -12.92 6.48
N PHE A 233 -9.74 -12.45 7.37
CA PHE A 233 -9.87 -12.69 8.80
C PHE A 233 -11.18 -12.09 9.35
N LEU A 234 -11.49 -10.84 9.03
CA LEU A 234 -12.71 -10.17 9.49
C LEU A 234 -13.98 -10.82 8.89
N GLU A 235 -13.96 -11.21 7.62
CA GLU A 235 -15.08 -11.89 6.95
C GLU A 235 -15.33 -13.29 7.54
N ASN A 236 -14.28 -14.09 7.73
CA ASN A 236 -14.42 -15.49 8.16
C ASN A 236 -14.62 -15.62 9.68
N VAL A 237 -14.08 -14.72 10.50
CA VAL A 237 -14.12 -14.81 11.96
C VAL A 237 -15.23 -13.95 12.58
N THR A 238 -15.43 -12.73 12.07
CA THR A 238 -16.42 -11.80 12.61
C THR A 238 -17.70 -11.69 11.78
N HIS A 239 -17.73 -12.33 10.60
CA HIS A 239 -18.86 -12.24 9.66
C HIS A 239 -19.29 -10.80 9.37
N ALA A 240 -18.31 -9.89 9.29
CA ALA A 240 -18.56 -8.46 9.10
C ALA A 240 -19.17 -8.17 7.73
N SER A 241 -20.19 -7.34 7.70
CA SER A 241 -20.80 -6.88 6.44
C SER A 241 -19.85 -5.94 5.68
N VAL A 242 -20.01 -5.80 4.36
CA VAL A 242 -19.18 -4.94 3.52
C VAL A 242 -19.10 -3.49 4.04
N PRO A 243 -20.21 -2.83 4.47
CA PRO A 243 -20.14 -1.49 5.06
C PRO A 243 -19.30 -1.45 6.34
N THR A 244 -19.46 -2.47 7.21
CA THR A 244 -18.69 -2.58 8.47
C THR A 244 -17.21 -2.76 8.18
N LEU A 245 -16.85 -3.60 7.23
CA LEU A 245 -15.47 -3.79 6.75
C LEU A 245 -14.87 -2.48 6.24
N SER A 246 -15.59 -1.76 5.39
CA SER A 246 -15.13 -0.50 4.84
C SER A 246 -14.90 0.54 5.94
N LEU A 247 -15.78 0.59 6.94
CA LEU A 247 -15.62 1.46 8.11
C LEU A 247 -14.40 1.07 8.95
N MET A 248 -14.19 -0.22 9.21
CA MET A 248 -13.02 -0.71 9.96
C MET A 248 -11.70 -0.36 9.23
N LEU A 249 -11.65 -0.54 7.91
CA LEU A 249 -10.49 -0.17 7.10
C LEU A 249 -10.26 1.36 7.10
N LEU A 250 -11.33 2.16 7.10
CA LEU A 250 -11.23 3.61 7.22
C LEU A 250 -10.66 4.03 8.57
N VAL A 251 -11.17 3.45 9.66
CA VAL A 251 -10.64 3.70 11.02
C VAL A 251 -9.17 3.31 11.12
N LEU A 252 -8.79 2.18 10.54
CA LEU A 252 -7.40 1.74 10.48
C LEU A 252 -6.51 2.74 9.72
N GLY A 253 -6.97 3.23 8.57
CA GLY A 253 -6.27 4.24 7.78
C GLY A 253 -6.10 5.56 8.53
N LEU A 254 -7.17 6.05 9.18
CA LEU A 254 -7.14 7.26 10.00
C LEU A 254 -6.22 7.11 11.21
N ALA A 255 -6.26 5.95 11.87
CA ALA A 255 -5.36 5.64 12.98
C ALA A 255 -3.89 5.62 12.52
N GLY A 256 -3.61 5.09 11.32
CA GLY A 256 -2.28 5.12 10.70
C GLY A 256 -1.80 6.55 10.45
N LEU A 257 -2.67 7.42 9.94
CA LEU A 257 -2.36 8.84 9.75
C LEU A 257 -2.08 9.54 11.08
N ALA A 258 -2.94 9.34 12.09
CA ALA A 258 -2.73 9.88 13.44
C ALA A 258 -1.41 9.36 14.05
N GLY A 259 -1.13 8.05 13.88
CA GLY A 259 0.13 7.43 14.30
C GLY A 259 1.35 8.08 13.67
N THR A 260 1.29 8.40 12.36
CA THR A 260 2.38 9.07 11.65
C THR A 260 2.68 10.46 12.22
N VAL A 261 1.64 11.21 12.63
CA VAL A 261 1.82 12.53 13.27
C VAL A 261 2.35 12.39 14.69
N LEU A 262 1.86 11.41 15.43
CA LEU A 262 2.25 11.19 16.83
C LEU A 262 3.69 10.65 16.97
N ILE A 263 4.12 9.79 16.04
CA ILE A 263 5.42 9.10 16.11
C ILE A 263 6.59 10.09 16.12
N GLU A 264 6.45 11.23 15.44
CA GLU A 264 7.50 12.25 15.40
C GLU A 264 7.88 12.72 16.81
N ARG A 265 6.90 12.90 17.70
CA ARG A 265 7.15 13.28 19.10
C ARG A 265 7.89 12.20 19.88
N PHE A 266 7.52 10.92 19.69
CA PHE A 266 8.16 9.79 20.37
C PHE A 266 9.57 9.54 19.87
N VAL A 267 9.81 9.61 18.57
CA VAL A 267 11.11 9.44 17.94
C VAL A 267 12.09 10.54 18.41
N ARG A 268 11.62 11.78 18.55
CA ARG A 268 12.47 12.89 19.06
C ARG A 268 12.89 12.68 20.51
N ASN A 269 12.09 12.04 21.33
CA ASN A 269 12.40 11.83 22.74
C ASN A 269 13.25 10.58 22.98
N SER A 270 12.98 9.48 22.27
CA SER A 270 13.71 8.21 22.46
C SER A 270 13.52 7.29 21.23
N LEU A 271 14.43 7.43 20.27
CA LEU A 271 14.43 6.67 19.02
C LEU A 271 14.44 5.15 19.27
N TYR A 272 15.37 4.67 20.10
CA TYR A 272 15.52 3.23 20.35
C TYR A 272 14.31 2.61 21.04
N LEU A 273 13.73 3.28 22.02
CA LEU A 273 12.53 2.79 22.69
C LEU A 273 11.36 2.69 21.73
N THR A 274 11.18 3.69 20.88
CA THR A 274 10.11 3.71 19.86
C THR A 274 10.26 2.57 18.87
N LEU A 275 11.48 2.31 18.38
CA LEU A 275 11.78 1.21 17.45
C LEU A 275 11.58 -0.18 18.08
N MET A 276 11.69 -0.32 19.41
CA MET A 276 11.42 -1.59 20.12
C MET A 276 9.94 -1.77 20.45
N VAL A 277 9.27 -0.71 20.88
CA VAL A 277 7.87 -0.78 21.33
C VAL A 277 6.91 -1.06 20.17
N ILE A 278 7.14 -0.49 18.99
CA ILE A 278 6.23 -0.67 17.84
C ILE A 278 6.14 -2.15 17.40
N PRO A 279 7.25 -2.87 17.11
CA PRO A 279 7.18 -4.29 16.77
C PRO A 279 6.61 -5.16 17.90
N LEU A 280 6.91 -4.82 19.16
CA LEU A 280 6.38 -5.52 20.32
C LEU A 280 4.85 -5.38 20.40
N LEU A 281 4.32 -4.18 20.23
CA LEU A 281 2.88 -3.94 20.18
C LEU A 281 2.22 -4.70 19.03
N MET A 282 2.84 -4.71 17.84
CA MET A 282 2.36 -5.50 16.70
C MET A 282 2.30 -7.00 17.04
N ALA A 283 3.35 -7.54 17.66
CA ALA A 283 3.39 -8.94 18.08
C ALA A 283 2.31 -9.26 19.11
N LEU A 284 2.11 -8.39 20.09
CA LEU A 284 1.05 -8.55 21.10
C LEU A 284 -0.35 -8.50 20.48
N ILE A 285 -0.59 -7.60 19.53
CA ILE A 285 -1.86 -7.53 18.79
C ILE A 285 -2.05 -8.82 17.98
N ALA A 286 -1.04 -9.30 17.27
CA ALA A 286 -1.12 -10.52 16.48
C ALA A 286 -1.42 -11.75 17.34
N ILE A 287 -0.80 -11.86 18.52
CA ILE A 287 -1.07 -12.91 19.52
C ILE A 287 -2.51 -12.76 20.07
N GLY A 288 -2.93 -11.53 20.39
CA GLY A 288 -4.29 -11.25 20.87
C GLY A 288 -5.38 -11.63 19.88
N LEU A 289 -5.11 -11.48 18.58
CA LEU A 289 -6.04 -11.89 17.52
C LEU A 289 -6.23 -13.42 17.43
N GLN A 290 -5.29 -14.22 17.92
CA GLN A 290 -5.43 -15.68 18.01
C GLN A 290 -6.34 -16.11 19.18
N TRP A 291 -6.49 -15.27 20.19
CA TRP A 291 -7.34 -15.55 21.35
C TRP A 291 -8.79 -15.13 21.07
N ARG A 292 -9.50 -15.99 20.36
CA ARG A 292 -10.91 -15.82 19.94
C ARG A 292 -11.87 -15.23 21.01
N PRO A 293 -11.78 -15.57 22.32
CA PRO A 293 -12.73 -15.03 23.31
C PRO A 293 -12.61 -13.53 23.53
N LEU A 294 -11.39 -12.98 23.53
CA LEU A 294 -11.15 -11.55 23.76
C LEU A 294 -11.56 -10.68 22.57
N PHE A 295 -11.36 -11.19 21.34
CA PHE A 295 -11.70 -10.48 20.13
C PHE A 295 -13.22 -10.42 19.91
N CYS A 296 -13.94 -11.51 20.14
CA CYS A 296 -15.41 -11.51 20.12
C CYS A 296 -16.00 -10.58 21.17
N TRP A 297 -15.37 -10.46 22.35
CA TRP A 297 -15.84 -9.55 23.39
C TRP A 297 -15.60 -8.09 23.03
N ALA A 298 -14.44 -7.75 22.50
CA ALA A 298 -14.10 -6.37 22.09
C ALA A 298 -14.90 -5.92 20.87
N CYS A 299 -15.13 -6.79 19.89
CA CYS A 299 -16.00 -6.49 18.74
C CYS A 299 -17.50 -6.55 19.06
N GLY A 300 -17.92 -7.45 19.93
CA GLY A 300 -19.32 -7.58 20.39
C GLY A 300 -19.79 -6.44 21.25
N ALA A 301 -18.89 -5.76 21.97
CA ALA A 301 -19.22 -4.56 22.74
C ALA A 301 -19.43 -3.31 21.83
N TRP A 302 -19.01 -3.35 20.58
CA TRP A 302 -19.13 -2.22 19.62
C TRP A 302 -20.20 -2.41 18.55
N LEU A 303 -20.70 -3.65 18.35
CA LEU A 303 -21.79 -3.92 17.42
C LEU A 303 -23.13 -3.77 18.15
N PRO A 304 -24.05 -2.92 17.68
CA PRO A 304 -25.40 -2.89 18.26
C PRO A 304 -26.02 -4.28 18.15
N GLN A 305 -26.60 -4.74 19.26
CA GLN A 305 -27.28 -6.01 19.47
C GLN A 305 -28.39 -6.26 18.41
N GLN A 306 -28.05 -6.68 17.20
CA GLN A 306 -29.08 -7.06 16.23
C GLN A 306 -29.20 -8.56 16.00
N HIS A 307 -28.41 -9.41 16.61
CA HIS A 307 -28.70 -10.86 16.53
C HIS A 307 -28.41 -11.55 17.87
N ARG A 308 -29.46 -11.89 18.57
CA ARG A 308 -29.52 -12.88 19.66
C ARG A 308 -29.04 -14.25 19.17
N TRP A 309 -27.76 -14.51 19.18
CA TRP A 309 -27.22 -15.84 18.86
C TRP A 309 -26.69 -16.59 20.08
N ALA A 310 -26.88 -16.08 21.29
CA ALA A 310 -26.60 -16.80 22.53
C ALA A 310 -27.84 -17.63 22.90
N GLY A 311 -28.09 -18.74 22.23
CA GLY A 311 -29.13 -19.69 22.60
C GLY A 311 -29.81 -20.50 21.51
N GLY A 312 -29.45 -20.31 20.25
CA GLY A 312 -30.01 -21.10 19.15
C GLY A 312 -29.52 -22.56 19.13
N PRO A 313 -30.36 -23.52 18.64
CA PRO A 313 -30.01 -24.94 18.60
C PRO A 313 -28.71 -25.25 17.84
N GLY A 314 -28.33 -24.43 16.86
CA GLY A 314 -27.09 -24.58 16.09
C GLY A 314 -25.80 -24.38 16.89
N PHE A 315 -25.79 -23.51 17.92
CA PHE A 315 -24.61 -23.31 18.78
C PHE A 315 -24.36 -24.52 19.69
N ARG A 316 -25.44 -25.13 20.20
CA ARG A 316 -25.34 -26.36 21.02
C ARG A 316 -24.87 -27.55 20.20
N GLU A 317 -25.27 -27.64 18.92
CA GLU A 317 -24.85 -28.69 17.99
C GLU A 317 -23.37 -28.54 17.58
N PHE A 318 -22.92 -27.30 17.34
CA PHE A 318 -21.52 -26.99 17.06
C PHE A 318 -20.58 -27.32 18.25
N CYS A 319 -20.98 -26.97 19.48
CA CYS A 319 -20.21 -27.32 20.68
C CYS A 319 -20.19 -28.84 20.94
N ARG A 320 -21.23 -29.58 20.48
CA ARG A 320 -21.28 -31.04 20.64
C ARG A 320 -20.42 -31.80 19.63
N ARG A 321 -20.04 -31.18 18.51
CA ARG A 321 -19.19 -31.75 17.45
C ARG A 321 -17.71 -31.44 17.58
N MET A 322 -17.30 -30.68 18.58
CA MET A 322 -15.85 -30.48 18.84
C MET A 322 -15.27 -31.77 19.43
N PRO A 323 -14.24 -32.38 18.80
CA PRO A 323 -13.54 -33.50 19.39
C PRO A 323 -12.92 -33.04 20.70
N ARG A 324 -13.24 -33.72 21.79
CA ARG A 324 -12.51 -33.60 23.08
C ARG A 324 -11.08 -34.04 22.78
N GLN A 325 -10.14 -33.13 22.78
CA GLN A 325 -8.75 -33.49 22.91
C GLN A 325 -8.59 -34.00 24.32
N GLU A 326 -8.46 -35.32 24.44
CA GLU A 326 -8.08 -35.99 25.69
C GLU A 326 -6.66 -35.52 26.04
N ALA A 327 -6.57 -34.93 27.24
CA ALA A 327 -5.29 -34.64 27.87
C ALA A 327 -4.67 -36.00 28.23
N GLY A 328 -3.56 -36.33 27.56
CA GLY A 328 -2.64 -37.38 27.86
C GLY A 328 -1.23 -36.79 27.96
#